data_a141d70d7c421188b4f19aa16757bbd2
#
_entry.id   a141d70d7c421188b4f19aa16757bbd2
#
_cell.length_a   1.000
_cell.length_b   1.000
_cell.length_c   1.000
_cell.angle_alpha   90.00
_cell.angle_beta   90.00
_cell.angle_gamma   90.00
#
_symmetry.space_group_name_H-M   'P 1'
#
loop_
_entity.id
_entity.type
_entity.pdbx_description
1 polymer ?
#
loop_
_entity_poly.entity_id
_entity_poly.type
_entity_poly.pdbx_seq_one_letter_code
_entity_poly.pdbx_strand_id
1 'polypeptide(L)'
;MNDTFLAPIEKPRGLMMKLAYFFTRRQFGKVLTPLKVHSARLPIAFGLFYSKVSQLDKKLTLPAETVMLIREQVAHINICLFCMDIGRSFVIKQTMNEVKFDALEEYSTNPLFSEAERAMLDYVTELTKEKKANPETFARMARHYSEREICEIIWLVASEHLYNMTNIGLNIHSDMLCDMAKRNSSRNG
;
A
#
# COMPACT_ATOMS: atom_id res chain seq x y z
N MET A 1 1.01 6.04 -24.03
CA MET A 1 1.55 7.39 -23.67
C MET A 1 1.82 7.39 -22.18
N ASN A 2 2.94 7.98 -21.76
CA ASN A 2 3.21 8.12 -20.33
C ASN A 2 2.45 9.35 -19.84
N ASP A 3 1.33 9.14 -19.17
CA ASP A 3 0.45 10.22 -18.69
C ASP A 3 0.94 10.88 -17.39
N THR A 4 2.11 10.49 -16.90
CA THR A 4 2.70 11.11 -15.70
C THR A 4 3.10 12.58 -15.99
N PHE A 5 2.85 13.48 -15.02
CA PHE A 5 3.16 14.90 -15.16
C PHE A 5 4.66 15.19 -15.33
N LEU A 6 5.54 14.31 -14.86
CA LEU A 6 6.98 14.40 -15.07
C LEU A 6 7.49 13.18 -15.84
N ALA A 7 8.36 13.41 -16.81
CA ALA A 7 8.95 12.32 -17.60
C ALA A 7 9.74 11.34 -16.71
N PRO A 8 9.60 10.02 -16.92
CA PRO A 8 10.38 9.02 -16.18
C PRO A 8 11.89 9.16 -16.45
N ILE A 9 12.70 9.03 -15.41
CA ILE A 9 14.15 8.96 -15.52
C ILE A 9 14.55 7.51 -15.74
N GLU A 10 14.91 7.14 -16.96
CA GLU A 10 15.29 5.76 -17.30
C GLU A 10 16.70 5.41 -16.80
N LYS A 11 17.60 6.38 -16.79
CA LYS A 11 18.99 6.21 -16.38
C LYS A 11 19.29 7.10 -15.17
N PRO A 12 19.09 6.62 -13.93
CA PRO A 12 19.27 7.44 -12.74
C PRO A 12 20.75 7.75 -12.49
N ARG A 13 20.98 8.91 -11.86
CA ARG A 13 22.31 9.32 -11.39
C ARG A 13 22.57 8.73 -9.98
N GLY A 14 23.84 8.46 -9.68
CA GLY A 14 24.26 7.95 -8.36
C GLY A 14 24.06 6.43 -8.19
N LEU A 15 24.95 5.84 -7.37
CA LEU A 15 25.01 4.39 -7.16
C LEU A 15 23.74 3.87 -6.46
N MET A 16 23.26 4.60 -5.45
CA MET A 16 22.07 4.22 -4.68
C MET A 16 20.84 4.01 -5.59
N MET A 17 20.56 4.94 -6.47
CA MET A 17 19.40 4.82 -7.37
C MET A 17 19.60 3.74 -8.45
N LYS A 18 20.84 3.52 -8.91
CA LYS A 18 21.15 2.40 -9.83
C LYS A 18 20.88 1.06 -9.16
N LEU A 19 21.28 0.90 -7.89
CA LEU A 19 20.99 -0.28 -7.09
C LEU A 19 19.49 -0.45 -6.85
N ALA A 20 18.77 0.62 -6.50
CA ALA A 20 17.33 0.57 -6.33
C ALA A 20 16.61 0.12 -7.63
N TYR A 21 17.04 0.60 -8.80
CA TYR A 21 16.51 0.15 -10.10
C TYR A 21 16.81 -1.32 -10.37
N PHE A 22 18.01 -1.77 -10.04
CA PHE A 22 18.39 -3.17 -10.20
C PHE A 22 17.52 -4.09 -9.32
N PHE A 23 17.37 -3.76 -8.02
CA PHE A 23 16.59 -4.58 -7.10
C PHE A 23 15.08 -4.56 -7.43
N THR A 24 14.51 -3.40 -7.78
CA THR A 24 13.10 -3.34 -8.20
C THR A 24 12.85 -4.13 -9.48
N ARG A 25 13.75 -4.08 -10.44
CA ARG A 25 13.64 -4.90 -11.66
C ARG A 25 13.70 -6.39 -11.34
N ARG A 26 14.57 -6.79 -10.41
CA ARG A 26 14.67 -8.20 -9.98
C ARG A 26 13.40 -8.65 -9.24
N GLN A 27 12.81 -7.80 -8.42
CA GLN A 27 11.65 -8.13 -7.58
C GLN A 27 10.32 -8.11 -8.36
N PHE A 28 10.15 -7.15 -9.27
CA PHE A 28 8.89 -6.87 -9.97
C PHE A 28 8.95 -7.13 -11.49
N GLY A 29 10.10 -7.55 -12.03
CA GLY A 29 10.29 -7.70 -13.48
C GLY A 29 10.48 -6.38 -14.23
N LYS A 30 10.26 -5.24 -13.58
CA LYS A 30 10.41 -3.89 -14.13
C LYS A 30 10.86 -2.91 -13.06
N VAL A 31 11.32 -1.73 -13.49
CA VAL A 31 11.54 -0.61 -12.57
C VAL A 31 10.21 0.11 -12.38
N LEU A 32 9.80 0.26 -11.13
CA LEU A 32 8.52 0.88 -10.77
C LEU A 32 8.45 2.35 -11.20
N THR A 33 7.31 2.79 -11.70
CA THR A 33 7.10 4.16 -12.17
C THR A 33 7.32 5.21 -11.07
N PRO A 34 6.86 5.04 -9.81
CA PRO A 34 7.19 5.98 -8.74
C PRO A 34 8.70 6.15 -8.52
N LEU A 35 9.46 5.07 -8.67
CA LEU A 35 10.91 5.12 -8.53
C LEU A 35 11.57 5.96 -9.62
N LYS A 36 11.07 5.85 -10.88
CA LYS A 36 11.57 6.63 -12.02
C LYS A 36 11.12 8.09 -11.97
N VAL A 37 9.91 8.37 -11.52
CA VAL A 37 9.32 9.71 -11.60
C VAL A 37 9.63 10.52 -10.33
N HIS A 38 9.38 9.98 -9.14
CA HIS A 38 9.55 10.66 -7.86
C HIS A 38 10.94 10.43 -7.24
N SER A 39 11.26 9.17 -6.92
CA SER A 39 12.42 8.85 -6.08
C SER A 39 13.76 9.18 -6.75
N ALA A 40 13.87 9.05 -8.07
CA ALA A 40 15.07 9.41 -8.81
C ALA A 40 15.41 10.90 -8.76
N ARG A 41 14.42 11.76 -8.43
CA ARG A 41 14.60 13.21 -8.24
C ARG A 41 14.89 13.57 -6.79
N LEU A 42 14.47 12.72 -5.84
CA LEU A 42 14.65 12.90 -4.40
C LEU A 42 15.37 11.67 -3.80
N PRO A 43 16.60 11.36 -4.26
CA PRO A 43 17.27 10.10 -3.87
C PRO A 43 17.54 10.00 -2.38
N ILE A 44 17.84 11.10 -1.70
CA ILE A 44 18.09 11.12 -0.25
C ILE A 44 16.79 10.82 0.51
N ALA A 45 15.68 11.48 0.14
CA ALA A 45 14.38 11.20 0.76
C ALA A 45 13.98 9.73 0.56
N PHE A 46 14.17 9.18 -0.65
CA PHE A 46 13.95 7.77 -0.93
C PHE A 46 14.84 6.87 -0.05
N GLY A 47 16.16 7.10 -0.04
CA GLY A 47 17.11 6.25 0.67
C GLY A 47 16.95 6.27 2.19
N LEU A 48 16.67 7.44 2.78
CA LEU A 48 16.52 7.57 4.23
C LEU A 48 15.09 7.28 4.70
N PHE A 49 14.10 7.88 4.08
CA PHE A 49 12.72 7.81 4.55
C PHE A 49 12.07 6.47 4.20
N TYR A 50 11.97 6.14 2.91
CA TYR A 50 11.29 4.91 2.49
C TYR A 50 11.97 3.64 3.02
N SER A 51 13.32 3.63 3.11
CA SER A 51 14.02 2.49 3.70
C SER A 51 13.70 2.34 5.19
N LYS A 52 13.56 3.44 5.94
CA LYS A 52 13.20 3.41 7.36
C LYS A 52 11.76 3.00 7.57
N VAL A 53 10.81 3.52 6.79
CA VAL A 53 9.41 3.08 6.82
C VAL A 53 9.33 1.58 6.58
N SER A 54 9.98 1.05 5.54
CA SER A 54 10.00 -0.39 5.26
C SER A 54 10.65 -1.23 6.38
N GLN A 55 11.64 -0.69 7.10
CA GLN A 55 12.23 -1.36 8.26
C GLN A 55 11.27 -1.37 9.46
N LEU A 56 10.53 -0.29 9.68
CA LEU A 56 9.52 -0.20 10.73
C LEU A 56 8.35 -1.14 10.45
N ASP A 57 7.87 -1.18 9.22
CA ASP A 57 6.78 -2.08 8.81
C ASP A 57 7.07 -3.55 9.11
N LYS A 58 8.34 -3.98 9.03
CA LYS A 58 8.77 -5.33 9.41
C LYS A 58 8.70 -5.62 10.92
N LYS A 59 8.44 -4.60 11.74
CA LYS A 59 8.33 -4.70 13.20
C LYS A 59 6.89 -4.59 13.71
N LEU A 60 5.93 -4.50 12.80
CA LEU A 60 4.51 -4.51 13.13
C LEU A 60 4.13 -5.87 13.72
N THR A 61 3.20 -5.85 14.66
CA THR A 61 2.64 -7.04 15.32
C THR A 61 1.34 -7.49 14.68
N LEU A 62 0.67 -6.60 13.94
CA LEU A 62 -0.53 -6.92 13.18
C LEU A 62 -0.27 -8.03 12.15
N PRO A 63 -1.22 -8.97 11.95
CA PRO A 63 -1.15 -9.97 10.90
C PRO A 63 -0.96 -9.34 9.52
N ALA A 64 -0.19 -9.99 8.64
CA ALA A 64 0.11 -9.47 7.31
C ALA A 64 -1.16 -9.16 6.48
N GLU A 65 -2.20 -9.99 6.62
CA GLU A 65 -3.49 -9.76 5.94
C GLU A 65 -4.17 -8.47 6.46
N THR A 66 -4.18 -8.26 7.79
CA THR A 66 -4.70 -7.02 8.39
C THR A 66 -3.95 -5.79 7.92
N VAL A 67 -2.62 -5.85 7.85
CA VAL A 67 -1.79 -4.77 7.30
C VAL A 67 -2.19 -4.44 5.86
N MET A 68 -2.40 -5.46 5.04
CA MET A 68 -2.80 -5.27 3.64
C MET A 68 -4.22 -4.74 3.50
N LEU A 69 -5.17 -5.19 4.33
CA LEU A 69 -6.55 -4.66 4.35
C LEU A 69 -6.56 -3.14 4.63
N ILE A 70 -5.76 -2.69 5.60
CA ILE A 70 -5.65 -1.26 5.93
C ILE A 70 -5.10 -0.48 4.73
N ARG A 71 -4.00 -0.94 4.13
CA ARG A 71 -3.36 -0.26 3.00
C ARG A 71 -4.27 -0.19 1.77
N GLU A 72 -4.90 -1.31 1.42
CA GLU A 72 -5.83 -1.37 0.29
C GLU A 72 -7.04 -0.44 0.53
N GLN A 73 -7.61 -0.41 1.75
CA GLN A 73 -8.73 0.48 2.07
C GLN A 73 -8.35 1.96 1.88
N VAL A 74 -7.19 2.37 2.37
CA VAL A 74 -6.69 3.76 2.19
C VAL A 74 -6.43 4.07 0.72
N ALA A 75 -5.82 3.13 -0.01
CA ALA A 75 -5.52 3.29 -1.44
C ALA A 75 -6.80 3.41 -2.29
N HIS A 76 -7.83 2.59 -2.00
CA HIS A 76 -9.14 2.65 -2.65
C HIS A 76 -9.84 3.98 -2.39
N ILE A 77 -9.94 4.42 -1.13
CA ILE A 77 -10.57 5.68 -0.76
C ILE A 77 -9.88 6.88 -1.44
N ASN A 78 -8.55 6.87 -1.51
CA ASN A 78 -7.76 7.91 -2.14
C ASN A 78 -7.66 7.75 -3.69
N ILE A 79 -8.18 6.67 -4.25
CA ILE A 79 -8.12 6.37 -5.70
C ILE A 79 -6.67 6.36 -6.22
N CYS A 80 -5.74 5.77 -5.44
CA CYS A 80 -4.36 5.62 -5.85
C CYS A 80 -4.17 4.35 -6.70
N LEU A 81 -4.32 4.46 -8.02
CA LEU A 81 -4.26 3.31 -8.94
C LEU A 81 -2.96 2.51 -8.84
N PHE A 82 -1.82 3.18 -8.65
CA PHE A 82 -0.55 2.48 -8.43
C PHE A 82 -0.53 1.71 -7.11
N CYS A 83 -1.07 2.33 -6.03
CA CYS A 83 -1.06 1.71 -4.70
C CYS A 83 -1.97 0.48 -4.66
N MET A 84 -3.15 0.55 -5.26
CA MET A 84 -4.06 -0.59 -5.44
C MET A 84 -3.41 -1.72 -6.23
N ASP A 85 -2.72 -1.40 -7.34
CA ASP A 85 -2.05 -2.38 -8.19
C ASP A 85 -0.90 -3.10 -7.45
N ILE A 86 -0.03 -2.36 -6.77
CA ILE A 86 1.08 -2.95 -6.03
C ILE A 86 0.60 -3.75 -4.83
N GLY A 87 -0.40 -3.26 -4.08
CA GLY A 87 -0.99 -3.95 -2.95
C GLY A 87 -1.60 -5.28 -3.37
N ARG A 88 -2.44 -5.28 -4.41
CA ARG A 88 -2.98 -6.53 -4.98
C ARG A 88 -1.90 -7.50 -5.44
N SER A 89 -0.81 -7.01 -6.00
CA SER A 89 0.33 -7.87 -6.36
C SER A 89 0.98 -8.54 -5.15
N PHE A 90 0.99 -7.90 -3.98
CA PHE A 90 1.47 -8.50 -2.73
C PHE A 90 0.48 -9.53 -2.18
N VAL A 91 -0.83 -9.25 -2.22
CA VAL A 91 -1.89 -10.21 -1.83
C VAL A 91 -1.70 -11.53 -2.58
N ILE A 92 -1.52 -11.49 -3.90
CA ILE A 92 -1.30 -12.67 -4.74
C ILE A 92 0.02 -13.37 -4.39
N LYS A 93 1.12 -12.62 -4.33
CA LYS A 93 2.45 -13.19 -4.05
C LYS A 93 2.59 -13.83 -2.67
N GLN A 94 1.82 -13.37 -1.69
CA GLN A 94 1.80 -13.90 -0.33
C GLN A 94 0.67 -14.92 -0.12
N THR A 95 -0.04 -15.31 -1.18
CA THR A 95 -1.13 -16.29 -1.16
C THR A 95 -2.22 -15.96 -0.14
N MET A 96 -2.53 -14.67 0.02
CA MET A 96 -3.64 -14.22 0.85
C MET A 96 -4.98 -14.51 0.16
N ASN A 97 -6.08 -14.40 0.90
CA ASN A 97 -7.41 -14.65 0.37
C ASN A 97 -7.85 -13.54 -0.62
N GLU A 98 -7.56 -13.74 -1.92
CA GLU A 98 -7.90 -12.76 -2.97
C GLU A 98 -9.39 -12.40 -2.99
N VAL A 99 -10.29 -13.38 -2.74
CA VAL A 99 -11.74 -13.16 -2.71
C VAL A 99 -12.14 -12.14 -1.64
N LYS A 100 -11.48 -12.17 -0.49
CA LYS A 100 -11.71 -11.21 0.59
C LYS A 100 -11.30 -9.79 0.18
N PHE A 101 -10.17 -9.66 -0.50
CA PHE A 101 -9.72 -8.35 -1.01
C PHE A 101 -10.58 -7.84 -2.16
N ASP A 102 -11.16 -8.71 -2.99
CA ASP A 102 -12.12 -8.33 -4.03
C ASP A 102 -13.44 -7.80 -3.43
N ALA A 103 -13.80 -8.30 -2.24
CA ALA A 103 -14.99 -7.89 -1.49
C ALA A 103 -14.75 -6.70 -0.54
N LEU A 104 -13.59 -6.02 -0.61
CA LEU A 104 -13.22 -4.98 0.36
C LEU A 104 -14.20 -3.80 0.38
N GLU A 105 -14.79 -3.43 -0.73
CA GLU A 105 -15.80 -2.36 -0.80
C GLU A 105 -17.09 -2.72 -0.05
N GLU A 106 -17.36 -4.01 0.13
CA GLU A 106 -18.54 -4.55 0.80
C GLU A 106 -18.25 -5.01 2.24
N TYR A 107 -17.08 -4.68 2.79
CA TYR A 107 -16.59 -5.23 4.06
C TYR A 107 -17.60 -5.15 5.22
N SER A 108 -18.46 -4.12 5.22
CA SER A 108 -19.40 -3.88 6.31
C SER A 108 -20.47 -4.97 6.46
N THR A 109 -20.85 -5.63 5.37
CA THR A 109 -21.90 -6.65 5.32
C THR A 109 -21.41 -8.03 4.89
N ASN A 110 -20.25 -8.12 4.25
CA ASN A 110 -19.73 -9.35 3.70
C ASN A 110 -19.21 -10.29 4.82
N PRO A 111 -19.63 -11.58 4.85
CA PRO A 111 -19.27 -12.54 5.91
C PRO A 111 -17.79 -12.92 5.94
N LEU A 112 -17.00 -12.59 4.90
CA LEU A 112 -15.56 -12.82 4.88
C LEU A 112 -14.81 -11.95 5.89
N PHE A 113 -15.42 -10.89 6.38
CA PHE A 113 -14.80 -9.99 7.35
C PHE A 113 -15.32 -10.26 8.76
N SER A 114 -14.40 -10.43 9.71
CA SER A 114 -14.71 -10.54 11.13
C SER A 114 -15.23 -9.21 11.71
N GLU A 115 -15.83 -9.23 12.88
CA GLU A 115 -16.28 -8.03 13.59
C GLU A 115 -15.10 -7.09 13.89
N ALA A 116 -13.96 -7.63 14.29
CA ALA A 116 -12.74 -6.87 14.52
C ALA A 116 -12.25 -6.14 13.24
N GLU A 117 -12.25 -6.83 12.11
CA GLU A 117 -11.84 -6.23 10.84
C GLU A 117 -12.82 -5.16 10.37
N ARG A 118 -14.14 -5.38 10.53
CA ARG A 118 -15.14 -4.35 10.22
C ARG A 118 -14.96 -3.11 11.08
N ALA A 119 -14.77 -3.28 12.39
CA ALA A 119 -14.56 -2.16 13.31
C ALA A 119 -13.28 -1.36 12.96
N MET A 120 -12.22 -2.06 12.58
CA MET A 120 -10.96 -1.46 12.11
C MET A 120 -11.16 -0.73 10.77
N LEU A 121 -11.80 -1.36 9.79
CA LEU A 121 -12.02 -0.77 8.47
C LEU A 121 -12.95 0.44 8.51
N ASP A 122 -13.95 0.46 9.41
CA ASP A 122 -14.77 1.62 9.67
C ASP A 122 -13.93 2.79 10.21
N TYR A 123 -13.05 2.52 11.18
CA TYR A 123 -12.13 3.51 11.71
C TYR A 123 -11.15 4.04 10.63
N VAL A 124 -10.54 3.13 9.86
CA VAL A 124 -9.64 3.48 8.75
C VAL A 124 -10.35 4.32 7.71
N THR A 125 -11.59 3.97 7.37
CA THR A 125 -12.41 4.69 6.40
C THR A 125 -12.72 6.10 6.87
N GLU A 126 -13.17 6.25 8.12
CA GLU A 126 -13.49 7.54 8.70
C GLU A 126 -12.24 8.43 8.80
N LEU A 127 -11.15 7.89 9.35
CA LEU A 127 -9.90 8.63 9.47
C LEU A 127 -9.35 9.06 8.09
N THR A 128 -9.50 8.20 7.08
CA THR A 128 -9.03 8.51 5.72
C THR A 128 -9.87 9.58 5.03
N LYS A 129 -11.20 9.52 5.15
CA LYS A 129 -12.13 10.48 4.52
C LYS A 129 -12.19 11.80 5.26
N GLU A 130 -12.40 11.74 6.57
CA GLU A 130 -12.73 12.92 7.38
C GLU A 130 -11.50 13.59 8.02
N LYS A 131 -10.34 12.93 8.01
CA LYS A 131 -9.10 13.36 8.70
C LYS A 131 -9.29 13.55 10.21
N LYS A 132 -10.26 12.88 10.76
CA LYS A 132 -10.59 12.81 12.19
C LYS A 132 -11.24 11.47 12.48
N ALA A 133 -11.29 11.10 13.75
CA ALA A 133 -11.98 9.90 14.21
C ALA A 133 -13.10 10.27 15.17
N ASN A 134 -14.26 9.65 15.02
CA ASN A 134 -15.34 9.74 15.97
C ASN A 134 -15.01 8.89 17.21
N PRO A 135 -15.21 9.39 18.45
CA PRO A 135 -14.96 8.61 19.66
C PRO A 135 -15.68 7.26 19.71
N GLU A 136 -16.88 7.14 19.15
CA GLU A 136 -17.65 5.89 19.11
C GLU A 136 -17.00 4.89 18.16
N THR A 137 -16.57 5.30 16.96
CA THR A 137 -15.86 4.46 16.00
C THR A 137 -14.53 3.99 16.58
N PHE A 138 -13.79 4.89 17.23
CA PHE A 138 -12.56 4.54 17.93
C PHE A 138 -12.81 3.52 19.05
N ALA A 139 -13.81 3.77 19.91
CA ALA A 139 -14.11 2.86 21.03
C ALA A 139 -14.54 1.48 20.55
N ARG A 140 -15.22 1.37 19.41
CA ARG A 140 -15.60 0.09 18.81
C ARG A 140 -14.35 -0.69 18.36
N MET A 141 -13.44 -0.04 17.64
CA MET A 141 -12.18 -0.66 17.23
C MET A 141 -11.32 -1.05 18.44
N ALA A 142 -11.22 -0.19 19.45
CA ALA A 142 -10.41 -0.42 20.64
C ALA A 142 -10.85 -1.62 21.49
N ARG A 143 -12.04 -2.19 21.27
CA ARG A 143 -12.46 -3.46 21.91
C ARG A 143 -11.74 -4.68 21.35
N HIS A 144 -11.16 -4.58 20.16
CA HIS A 144 -10.59 -5.72 19.43
C HIS A 144 -9.07 -5.64 19.29
N TYR A 145 -8.48 -4.46 19.45
CA TYR A 145 -7.06 -4.21 19.23
C TYR A 145 -6.40 -3.62 20.48
N SER A 146 -5.21 -4.08 20.78
CA SER A 146 -4.38 -3.50 21.84
C SER A 146 -3.95 -2.06 21.48
N GLU A 147 -3.54 -1.28 22.48
CA GLU A 147 -3.04 0.09 22.26
C GLU A 147 -1.88 0.14 21.24
N ARG A 148 -1.02 -0.87 21.25
CA ARG A 148 0.06 -0.98 20.26
C ARG A 148 -0.49 -1.20 18.86
N GLU A 149 -1.39 -2.14 18.68
CA GLU A 149 -2.00 -2.43 17.36
C GLU A 149 -2.80 -1.23 16.84
N ILE A 150 -3.47 -0.48 17.71
CA ILE A 150 -4.13 0.78 17.37
C ILE A 150 -3.13 1.79 16.83
N CYS A 151 -1.97 1.94 17.49
CA CYS A 151 -0.90 2.80 17.00
C CYS A 151 -0.33 2.32 15.65
N GLU A 152 -0.24 1.00 15.44
CA GLU A 152 0.18 0.41 14.18
C GLU A 152 -0.84 0.66 13.05
N ILE A 153 -2.15 0.56 13.35
CA ILE A 153 -3.23 0.91 12.41
C ILE A 153 -3.10 2.36 11.95
N ILE A 154 -2.95 3.29 12.91
CA ILE A 154 -2.79 4.72 12.61
C ILE A 154 -1.51 4.97 11.79
N TRP A 155 -0.40 4.30 12.14
CA TRP A 155 0.85 4.37 11.39
C TRP A 155 0.68 3.91 9.93
N LEU A 156 -0.04 2.81 9.72
CA LEU A 156 -0.33 2.28 8.39
C LEU A 156 -1.16 3.25 7.55
N VAL A 157 -2.21 3.84 8.14
CA VAL A 157 -3.01 4.87 7.47
C VAL A 157 -2.15 6.07 7.09
N ALA A 158 -1.35 6.61 8.01
CA ALA A 158 -0.50 7.77 7.77
C ALA A 158 0.56 7.50 6.68
N SER A 159 1.25 6.35 6.77
CA SER A 159 2.27 5.98 5.79
C SER A 159 1.68 5.71 4.40
N GLU A 160 0.49 5.12 4.33
CA GLU A 160 -0.19 4.90 3.05
C GLU A 160 -0.65 6.21 2.40
N HIS A 161 -1.14 7.17 3.18
CA HIS A 161 -1.42 8.52 2.68
C HIS A 161 -0.19 9.18 2.05
N LEU A 162 0.99 9.02 2.65
CA LEU A 162 2.23 9.54 2.07
C LEU A 162 2.50 8.94 0.68
N TYR A 163 2.38 7.60 0.54
CA TYR A 163 2.56 6.93 -0.74
C TYR A 163 1.50 7.37 -1.76
N ASN A 164 0.24 7.42 -1.34
CA ASN A 164 -0.86 7.81 -2.21
C ASN A 164 -0.67 9.23 -2.74
N MET A 165 -0.38 10.22 -1.87
CA MET A 165 -0.23 11.62 -2.26
C MET A 165 0.94 11.84 -3.22
N THR A 166 2.06 11.14 -3.03
CA THR A 166 3.20 11.24 -3.95
C THR A 166 2.89 10.66 -5.33
N ASN A 167 2.09 9.60 -5.41
CA ASN A 167 1.71 8.99 -6.68
C ASN A 167 0.60 9.79 -7.39
N ILE A 168 -0.44 10.17 -6.67
CA ILE A 168 -1.56 10.95 -7.22
C ILE A 168 -1.08 12.32 -7.70
N GLY A 169 -0.27 13.03 -6.91
CA GLY A 169 0.25 14.35 -7.24
C GLY A 169 1.15 14.38 -8.49
N LEU A 170 1.63 13.22 -8.96
CA LEU A 170 2.43 13.08 -10.17
C LEU A 170 1.70 12.32 -11.28
N ASN A 171 0.40 12.05 -11.11
CA ASN A 171 -0.44 11.28 -12.03
C ASN A 171 0.18 9.91 -12.38
N ILE A 172 0.67 9.20 -11.35
CA ILE A 172 1.25 7.87 -11.51
C ILE A 172 0.12 6.83 -11.44
N HIS A 173 -0.06 6.12 -12.54
CA HIS A 173 -1.05 5.06 -12.70
C HIS A 173 -0.48 3.67 -12.39
N SER A 174 -1.30 2.64 -12.61
CA SER A 174 -0.90 1.24 -12.46
C SER A 174 0.32 0.88 -13.32
N ASP A 175 1.19 0.08 -12.74
CA ASP A 175 2.32 -0.57 -13.44
C ASP A 175 1.97 -1.99 -13.93
N MET A 176 0.70 -2.42 -13.82
CA MET A 176 0.19 -3.75 -14.17
C MET A 176 0.86 -4.88 -13.35
N LEU A 177 1.20 -4.60 -12.10
CA LEU A 177 1.91 -5.53 -11.21
C LEU A 177 1.01 -6.69 -10.77
N CYS A 178 -0.27 -6.43 -10.58
CA CYS A 178 -1.29 -7.43 -10.27
C CYS A 178 -1.37 -8.47 -11.39
N ASP A 179 -1.48 -8.04 -12.65
CA ASP A 179 -1.54 -8.93 -13.81
C ASP A 179 -0.24 -9.74 -13.98
N MET A 180 0.89 -9.11 -13.70
CA MET A 180 2.19 -9.82 -13.72
C MET A 180 2.26 -10.88 -12.62
N ALA A 181 1.74 -10.60 -11.43
CA ALA A 181 1.69 -11.55 -10.32
C ALA A 181 0.79 -12.75 -10.67
N LYS A 182 -0.41 -12.52 -11.20
CA LYS A 182 -1.34 -13.57 -11.65
C LYS A 182 -0.72 -14.49 -12.70
N ARG A 183 -0.06 -13.92 -13.72
CA ARG A 183 0.62 -14.70 -14.76
C ARG A 183 1.76 -15.58 -14.20
N ASN A 184 2.49 -15.09 -13.21
CA ASN A 184 3.58 -15.84 -12.60
C ASN A 184 3.06 -16.94 -11.68
N SER A 185 1.97 -16.72 -10.96
CA SER A 185 1.31 -17.74 -10.13
C SER A 185 0.81 -18.92 -10.97
N SER A 186 0.14 -18.63 -12.11
CA SER A 186 -0.38 -19.66 -13.00
C SER A 186 0.67 -20.48 -13.79
N ARG A 187 1.94 -20.05 -13.78
CA ARG A 187 3.06 -20.79 -14.41
C ARG A 187 3.78 -21.72 -13.44
N ASN A 188 3.61 -21.52 -12.14
CA ASN A 188 4.32 -22.24 -11.08
C ASN A 188 3.41 -23.24 -10.32
N GLY A 189 2.13 -23.31 -10.65
CA GLY A 189 1.14 -24.29 -10.20
C GLY A 189 0.78 -25.25 -11.32
#